data_03d4e0138b2dbd4b5fef500bcc142dc9
#
_entry.id   03d4e0138b2dbd4b5fef500bcc142dc9
#
_cell.length_a   1.000
_cell.length_b   1.000
_cell.length_c   1.000
_cell.angle_alpha   90.00
_cell.angle_beta   90.00
_cell.angle_gamma   90.00
#
_symmetry.space_group_name_H-M   'P 1'
#
loop_
_entity.id
_entity.type
_entity.pdbx_description
1 polymer ?
#
loop_
_entity_poly.entity_id
_entity_poly.type
_entity_poly.pdbx_seq_one_letter_code
_entity_poly.pdbx_strand_id
1 'polypeptide(L)'
;MMTEPWQRLPALSLRQLQYFVTLAQLRHFTDTASKLAISQPALSSALRQIETVLGGKLVNRTASSVTLTELGNAILPHAQRVLSVAQLAFDDMQQIVQAGGDGTVRIGLVPSVSSLLFPLLPQTLAQAFPRLRVEFHDQTNDALVAQLLKGQIDFGIGALDSSVPEELDVFPLQEDPFVAVFHCDDPLAASAHVPWKQLVGRDIAVFSKGNIQRLVNALAESHRLSLQTRYQLDYIETLYGLVRSKLAVAILPQLYTTHLQDPQLKVVHLQQPALSRTVALMRAPQALPPLIESCFTLMVDTLRTK
;
A
#
# COMPACT_ATOMS: atom_id res chain seq x y z
N MET A 1 -17.67 -31.66 15.71
CA MET A 1 -17.36 -31.61 14.29
C MET A 1 -17.35 -30.11 13.92
N MET A 2 -16.19 -29.50 13.73
CA MET A 2 -16.10 -28.10 13.31
C MET A 2 -16.59 -28.04 11.87
N THR A 3 -17.70 -27.33 11.62
CA THR A 3 -18.18 -27.07 10.26
C THR A 3 -17.22 -26.10 9.57
N GLU A 4 -16.69 -26.49 8.42
CA GLU A 4 -15.80 -25.66 7.62
C GLU A 4 -16.49 -24.33 7.24
N PRO A 5 -15.79 -23.18 7.27
CA PRO A 5 -16.40 -21.86 7.09
C PRO A 5 -17.21 -21.70 5.80
N TRP A 6 -16.80 -22.38 4.70
CA TRP A 6 -17.49 -22.33 3.40
C TRP A 6 -18.81 -23.10 3.33
N GLN A 7 -19.14 -23.93 4.32
CA GLN A 7 -20.42 -24.65 4.36
C GLN A 7 -21.61 -23.73 4.69
N ARG A 8 -21.35 -22.47 5.06
CA ARG A 8 -22.37 -21.46 5.42
C ARG A 8 -22.30 -20.21 4.54
N LEU A 9 -21.85 -20.35 3.29
CA LEU A 9 -21.82 -19.21 2.38
C LEU A 9 -23.24 -18.66 2.19
N PRO A 10 -23.42 -17.33 2.17
CA PRO A 10 -24.69 -16.69 1.89
C PRO A 10 -25.13 -17.02 0.45
N ALA A 11 -26.43 -16.95 0.19
CA ALA A 11 -27.01 -17.17 -1.14
C ALA A 11 -26.74 -15.97 -2.09
N LEU A 12 -25.46 -15.54 -2.17
CA LEU A 12 -24.98 -14.49 -3.04
C LEU A 12 -23.90 -15.04 -3.98
N SER A 13 -24.05 -14.79 -5.28
CA SER A 13 -23.03 -15.12 -6.27
C SER A 13 -22.02 -14.00 -6.48
N LEU A 14 -20.81 -14.33 -6.93
CA LEU A 14 -19.80 -13.33 -7.35
C LEU A 14 -20.35 -12.40 -8.45
N ARG A 15 -21.20 -12.93 -9.35
CA ARG A 15 -21.84 -12.15 -10.42
C ARG A 15 -22.77 -11.08 -9.87
N GLN A 16 -23.53 -11.39 -8.83
CA GLN A 16 -24.37 -10.38 -8.16
C GLN A 16 -23.54 -9.29 -7.50
N LEU A 17 -22.47 -9.65 -6.78
CA LEU A 17 -21.53 -8.65 -6.21
C LEU A 17 -20.92 -7.79 -7.30
N GLN A 18 -20.51 -8.37 -8.44
CA GLN A 18 -20.02 -7.63 -9.60
C GLN A 18 -21.05 -6.61 -10.11
N TYR A 19 -22.32 -6.99 -10.16
CA TYR A 19 -23.39 -6.09 -10.59
C TYR A 19 -23.53 -4.88 -9.65
N PHE A 20 -23.49 -5.11 -8.35
CA PHE A 20 -23.54 -4.04 -7.35
C PHE A 20 -22.32 -3.11 -7.47
N VAL A 21 -21.11 -3.64 -7.53
CA VAL A 21 -19.87 -2.86 -7.64
C VAL A 21 -19.86 -2.03 -8.93
N THR A 22 -20.26 -2.63 -10.07
CA THR A 22 -20.32 -1.91 -11.35
C THR A 22 -21.37 -0.80 -11.33
N LEU A 23 -22.53 -1.05 -10.70
CA LEU A 23 -23.57 -0.03 -10.52
C LEU A 23 -23.10 1.12 -9.62
N ALA A 24 -22.37 0.82 -8.55
CA ALA A 24 -21.77 1.82 -7.67
C ALA A 24 -20.78 2.73 -8.38
N GLN A 25 -20.04 2.21 -9.37
CA GLN A 25 -19.09 2.97 -10.18
C GLN A 25 -19.77 3.87 -11.22
N LEU A 26 -20.72 3.30 -11.98
CA LEU A 26 -21.37 4.00 -13.11
C LEU A 26 -22.54 4.88 -12.69
N ARG A 27 -23.16 4.58 -11.55
CA ARG A 27 -24.31 5.33 -10.97
C ARG A 27 -25.51 5.48 -11.91
N HIS A 28 -25.60 4.58 -12.90
CA HIS A 28 -26.66 4.58 -13.91
C HIS A 28 -27.07 3.16 -14.30
N PHE A 29 -28.37 2.81 -14.17
CA PHE A 29 -28.85 1.43 -14.37
C PHE A 29 -28.67 0.94 -15.82
N THR A 30 -29.04 1.77 -16.79
CA THR A 30 -28.99 1.40 -18.22
C THR A 30 -27.53 1.17 -18.65
N ASP A 31 -26.62 2.08 -18.30
CA ASP A 31 -25.20 1.98 -18.65
C ASP A 31 -24.54 0.76 -18.00
N THR A 32 -24.92 0.51 -16.75
CA THR A 32 -24.44 -0.68 -16.00
C THR A 32 -24.93 -1.97 -16.67
N ALA A 33 -26.22 -2.05 -17.01
CA ALA A 33 -26.79 -3.21 -17.67
C ALA A 33 -26.14 -3.45 -19.04
N SER A 34 -25.93 -2.38 -19.81
CA SER A 34 -25.21 -2.42 -21.09
C SER A 34 -23.77 -2.94 -20.94
N LYS A 35 -23.00 -2.36 -19.98
CA LYS A 35 -21.62 -2.77 -19.71
C LYS A 35 -21.51 -4.24 -19.30
N LEU A 36 -22.51 -4.74 -18.57
CA LEU A 36 -22.54 -6.13 -18.08
C LEU A 36 -23.19 -7.10 -19.06
N ALA A 37 -23.64 -6.62 -20.24
CA ALA A 37 -24.37 -7.40 -21.25
C ALA A 37 -25.59 -8.15 -20.68
N ILE A 38 -26.39 -7.45 -19.83
CA ILE A 38 -27.64 -7.97 -19.24
C ILE A 38 -28.78 -6.98 -19.44
N SER A 39 -30.03 -7.43 -19.21
CA SER A 39 -31.16 -6.51 -19.22
C SER A 39 -31.24 -5.69 -17.91
N GLN A 40 -31.74 -4.47 -17.99
CA GLN A 40 -31.98 -3.63 -16.82
C GLN A 40 -32.90 -4.28 -15.76
N PRO A 41 -33.98 -5.01 -16.12
CA PRO A 41 -34.76 -5.79 -15.16
C PRO A 41 -33.95 -6.87 -14.44
N ALA A 42 -33.01 -7.55 -15.13
CA ALA A 42 -32.13 -8.55 -14.53
C ALA A 42 -31.19 -7.92 -13.50
N LEU A 43 -30.56 -6.79 -13.83
CA LEU A 43 -29.73 -6.02 -12.89
C LEU A 43 -30.54 -5.60 -11.66
N SER A 44 -31.74 -5.08 -11.87
CA SER A 44 -32.65 -4.64 -10.79
C SER A 44 -33.09 -5.81 -9.89
N SER A 45 -33.32 -6.99 -10.46
CA SER A 45 -33.66 -8.21 -9.71
C SER A 45 -32.49 -8.71 -8.88
N ALA A 46 -31.28 -8.77 -9.48
CA ALA A 46 -30.07 -9.18 -8.78
C ALA A 46 -29.77 -8.24 -7.60
N LEU A 47 -29.88 -6.92 -7.79
CA LEU A 47 -29.69 -5.95 -6.71
C LEU A 47 -30.70 -6.17 -5.57
N ARG A 48 -31.96 -6.39 -5.87
CA ARG A 48 -32.99 -6.70 -4.85
C ARG A 48 -32.66 -7.97 -4.06
N GLN A 49 -32.12 -8.99 -4.71
CA GLN A 49 -31.67 -10.23 -4.03
C GLN A 49 -30.52 -9.94 -3.05
N ILE A 50 -29.52 -9.15 -3.46
CA ILE A 50 -28.43 -8.73 -2.57
C ILE A 50 -29.01 -7.98 -1.36
N GLU A 51 -29.87 -6.97 -1.59
CA GLU A 51 -30.50 -6.18 -0.55
C GLU A 51 -31.35 -7.04 0.41
N THR A 52 -32.02 -8.07 -0.10
CA THR A 52 -32.80 -9.01 0.71
C THR A 52 -31.91 -9.87 1.60
N VAL A 53 -30.82 -10.42 1.05
CA VAL A 53 -29.88 -11.26 1.79
C VAL A 53 -29.13 -10.45 2.86
N LEU A 54 -28.79 -9.19 2.57
CA LEU A 54 -28.09 -8.31 3.49
C LEU A 54 -29.02 -7.56 4.45
N GLY A 55 -30.34 -7.63 4.24
CA GLY A 55 -31.33 -7.03 5.13
C GLY A 55 -31.46 -5.51 5.02
N GLY A 56 -31.01 -4.89 3.91
CA GLY A 56 -31.08 -3.44 3.76
C GLY A 56 -30.86 -2.93 2.35
N LYS A 57 -31.27 -1.69 2.10
CA LYS A 57 -31.09 -1.00 0.81
C LYS A 57 -29.66 -0.54 0.63
N LEU A 58 -29.06 -0.88 -0.53
CA LEU A 58 -27.72 -0.46 -0.90
C LEU A 58 -27.68 0.78 -1.78
N VAL A 59 -28.77 1.02 -2.52
CA VAL A 59 -28.86 2.18 -3.42
C VAL A 59 -30.18 2.94 -3.24
N ASN A 60 -30.08 4.25 -3.40
CA ASN A 60 -31.22 5.16 -3.61
C ASN A 60 -31.38 5.35 -5.13
N ARG A 61 -32.65 5.25 -5.61
CA ARG A 61 -33.00 5.43 -7.02
C ARG A 61 -33.69 6.74 -7.20
N THR A 62 -33.23 7.57 -8.11
CA THR A 62 -33.99 8.71 -8.64
C THR A 62 -34.31 8.42 -10.11
N ALA A 63 -35.10 9.26 -10.75
CA ALA A 63 -35.46 9.09 -12.17
C ALA A 63 -34.22 9.12 -13.11
N SER A 64 -33.15 9.80 -12.72
CA SER A 64 -31.98 10.07 -13.57
C SER A 64 -30.65 9.59 -12.99
N SER A 65 -30.59 9.13 -11.75
CA SER A 65 -29.33 8.76 -11.11
C SER A 65 -29.48 7.71 -10.00
N VAL A 66 -28.35 7.08 -9.67
CA VAL A 66 -28.22 6.14 -8.56
C VAL A 66 -27.16 6.68 -7.59
N THR A 67 -27.53 6.72 -6.31
CA THR A 67 -26.57 7.00 -5.23
C THR A 67 -26.52 5.83 -4.25
N LEU A 68 -25.38 5.62 -3.62
CA LEU A 68 -25.27 4.62 -2.55
C LEU A 68 -25.99 5.14 -1.29
N THR A 69 -26.61 4.23 -0.57
CA THR A 69 -27.04 4.49 0.81
C THR A 69 -25.81 4.48 1.74
N GLU A 70 -25.98 4.83 3.01
CA GLU A 70 -24.95 4.67 4.02
C GLU A 70 -24.48 3.19 4.11
N LEU A 71 -25.45 2.25 4.14
CA LEU A 71 -25.17 0.82 4.10
C LEU A 71 -24.43 0.42 2.81
N GLY A 72 -24.85 0.95 1.64
CA GLY A 72 -24.20 0.71 0.36
C GLY A 72 -22.72 1.15 0.35
N ASN A 73 -22.45 2.33 0.93
CA ASN A 73 -21.07 2.81 1.08
C ASN A 73 -20.23 1.91 2.01
N ALA A 74 -20.80 1.43 3.11
CA ALA A 74 -20.12 0.52 4.03
C ALA A 74 -19.86 -0.86 3.40
N ILE A 75 -20.82 -1.39 2.61
CA ILE A 75 -20.70 -2.72 1.98
C ILE A 75 -19.79 -2.73 0.74
N LEU A 76 -19.67 -1.62 0.00
CA LEU A 76 -18.94 -1.54 -1.24
C LEU A 76 -17.48 -2.03 -1.13
N PRO A 77 -16.68 -1.62 -0.13
CA PRO A 77 -15.31 -2.11 0.02
C PRO A 77 -15.23 -3.63 0.21
N HIS A 78 -16.17 -4.19 0.98
CA HIS A 78 -16.22 -5.64 1.21
C HIS A 78 -16.58 -6.42 -0.06
N ALA A 79 -17.55 -5.92 -0.85
CA ALA A 79 -17.91 -6.51 -2.14
C ALA A 79 -16.73 -6.48 -3.13
N GLN A 80 -16.01 -5.36 -3.19
CA GLN A 80 -14.80 -5.20 -4.01
C GLN A 80 -13.71 -6.18 -3.58
N ARG A 81 -13.49 -6.34 -2.28
CA ARG A 81 -12.52 -7.29 -1.73
C ARG A 81 -12.85 -8.74 -2.11
N VAL A 82 -14.09 -9.17 -1.97
CA VAL A 82 -14.52 -10.53 -2.36
C VAL A 82 -14.22 -10.78 -3.84
N LEU A 83 -14.57 -9.83 -4.71
CA LEU A 83 -14.30 -9.96 -6.15
C LEU A 83 -12.81 -9.99 -6.48
N SER A 84 -11.99 -9.16 -5.84
CA SER A 84 -10.54 -9.15 -6.03
C SER A 84 -9.91 -10.48 -5.62
N VAL A 85 -10.23 -10.98 -4.43
CA VAL A 85 -9.72 -12.27 -3.93
C VAL A 85 -10.15 -13.42 -4.84
N ALA A 86 -11.42 -13.43 -5.28
CA ALA A 86 -11.91 -14.45 -6.19
C ALA A 86 -11.16 -14.44 -7.54
N GLN A 87 -10.91 -13.24 -8.11
CA GLN A 87 -10.17 -13.12 -9.37
C GLN A 87 -8.75 -13.67 -9.22
N LEU A 88 -8.02 -13.28 -8.17
CA LEU A 88 -6.67 -13.76 -7.91
C LEU A 88 -6.63 -15.28 -7.71
N ALA A 89 -7.61 -15.83 -6.98
CA ALA A 89 -7.71 -17.28 -6.80
C ALA A 89 -7.94 -18.03 -8.13
N PHE A 90 -8.76 -17.48 -9.04
CA PHE A 90 -8.93 -18.05 -10.38
C PHE A 90 -7.66 -17.96 -11.22
N ASP A 91 -6.94 -16.84 -11.16
CA ASP A 91 -5.68 -16.66 -11.86
C ASP A 91 -4.63 -17.67 -11.36
N ASP A 92 -4.54 -17.90 -10.05
CA ASP A 92 -3.65 -18.89 -9.44
C ASP A 92 -4.03 -20.32 -9.85
N MET A 93 -5.34 -20.68 -9.85
CA MET A 93 -5.80 -21.97 -10.36
C MET A 93 -5.39 -22.21 -11.82
N GLN A 94 -5.52 -21.19 -12.68
CA GLN A 94 -5.09 -21.27 -14.07
C GLN A 94 -3.57 -21.47 -14.20
N GLN A 95 -2.77 -20.79 -13.39
CA GLN A 95 -1.32 -20.95 -13.37
C GLN A 95 -0.89 -22.35 -12.92
N ILE A 96 -1.52 -22.90 -11.88
CA ILE A 96 -1.26 -24.28 -11.42
C ILE A 96 -1.51 -25.28 -12.56
N VAL A 97 -2.60 -25.11 -13.30
CA VAL A 97 -2.96 -25.98 -14.43
C VAL A 97 -1.99 -25.85 -15.59
N GLN A 98 -1.56 -24.63 -15.91
CA GLN A 98 -0.74 -24.35 -17.10
C GLN A 98 0.76 -24.57 -16.86
N ALA A 99 1.27 -24.23 -15.68
CA ALA A 99 2.69 -24.20 -15.38
C ALA A 99 3.15 -25.27 -14.37
N GLY A 100 2.24 -26.01 -13.73
CA GLY A 100 2.56 -26.99 -12.68
C GLY A 100 3.20 -26.34 -11.45
N GLY A 101 2.94 -25.04 -11.21
CA GLY A 101 3.48 -24.28 -10.09
C GLY A 101 2.68 -24.47 -8.79
N ASP A 102 3.21 -23.95 -7.69
CA ASP A 102 2.56 -24.02 -6.37
C ASP A 102 1.69 -22.77 -6.08
N GLY A 103 1.51 -21.87 -7.06
CA GLY A 103 0.75 -20.63 -6.94
C GLY A 103 1.64 -19.38 -6.97
N THR A 104 1.05 -18.24 -6.61
CA THR A 104 1.73 -16.94 -6.59
C THR A 104 1.64 -16.31 -5.20
N VAL A 105 2.72 -15.71 -4.72
CA VAL A 105 2.72 -14.78 -3.58
C VAL A 105 2.98 -13.36 -4.09
N ARG A 106 2.13 -12.42 -3.68
CA ARG A 106 2.16 -11.02 -4.09
C ARG A 106 2.59 -10.15 -2.91
N ILE A 107 3.74 -9.52 -3.04
CA ILE A 107 4.37 -8.73 -1.99
C ILE A 107 4.40 -7.27 -2.44
N GLY A 108 3.61 -6.42 -1.78
CA GLY A 108 3.68 -4.97 -1.97
C GLY A 108 4.81 -4.37 -1.14
N LEU A 109 5.48 -3.36 -1.67
CA LEU A 109 6.53 -2.66 -0.93
C LEU A 109 6.59 -1.17 -1.28
N VAL A 110 7.02 -0.36 -0.31
CA VAL A 110 7.40 1.03 -0.62
C VAL A 110 8.86 1.05 -1.13
N PRO A 111 9.20 1.93 -2.10
CA PRO A 111 10.51 1.89 -2.78
C PRO A 111 11.72 1.90 -1.84
N SER A 112 11.62 2.63 -0.73
CA SER A 112 12.74 2.74 0.23
C SER A 112 13.16 1.42 0.87
N VAL A 113 12.23 0.47 1.01
CA VAL A 113 12.55 -0.82 1.67
C VAL A 113 13.23 -1.83 0.76
N SER A 114 13.34 -1.54 -0.53
CA SER A 114 14.03 -2.42 -1.49
C SER A 114 15.48 -2.71 -1.07
N SER A 115 16.19 -1.73 -0.52
CA SER A 115 17.54 -1.88 0.01
C SER A 115 17.64 -2.85 1.19
N LEU A 116 16.57 -2.97 1.97
CA LEU A 116 16.48 -3.92 3.08
C LEU A 116 16.14 -5.34 2.58
N LEU A 117 15.23 -5.44 1.59
CA LEU A 117 14.62 -6.69 1.18
C LEU A 117 15.45 -7.47 0.16
N PHE A 118 15.83 -6.80 -0.93
CA PHE A 118 16.39 -7.50 -2.11
C PHE A 118 17.74 -8.15 -1.92
N PRO A 119 18.60 -7.77 -0.99
CA PRO A 119 19.84 -8.52 -0.73
C PRO A 119 19.62 -9.96 -0.26
N LEU A 120 18.47 -10.27 0.36
CA LEU A 120 18.25 -11.59 0.98
C LEU A 120 16.93 -12.25 0.57
N LEU A 121 15.83 -11.54 0.66
CA LEU A 121 14.49 -12.12 0.60
C LEU A 121 14.18 -12.88 -0.70
N PRO A 122 14.47 -12.35 -1.91
CA PRO A 122 14.17 -13.07 -3.15
C PRO A 122 14.88 -14.41 -3.25
N GLN A 123 16.15 -14.46 -2.86
CA GLN A 123 16.95 -15.69 -2.88
C GLN A 123 16.44 -16.70 -1.85
N THR A 124 16.14 -16.23 -0.63
CA THR A 124 15.61 -17.08 0.44
C THR A 124 14.27 -17.71 0.04
N LEU A 125 13.35 -16.92 -0.54
CA LEU A 125 12.08 -17.42 -1.02
C LEU A 125 12.25 -18.41 -2.18
N ALA A 126 13.11 -18.11 -3.15
CA ALA A 126 13.35 -19.00 -4.29
C ALA A 126 13.97 -20.35 -3.87
N GLN A 127 14.82 -20.36 -2.85
CA GLN A 127 15.41 -21.59 -2.31
C GLN A 127 14.41 -22.43 -1.53
N ALA A 128 13.57 -21.79 -0.69
CA ALA A 128 12.57 -22.49 0.14
C ALA A 128 11.35 -22.96 -0.67
N PHE A 129 10.97 -22.19 -1.70
CA PHE A 129 9.77 -22.43 -2.49
C PHE A 129 10.06 -22.31 -3.99
N PRO A 130 10.82 -23.24 -4.60
CA PRO A 130 11.35 -23.11 -5.97
C PRO A 130 10.29 -23.11 -7.07
N ARG A 131 9.07 -23.57 -6.80
CA ARG A 131 7.95 -23.55 -7.76
C ARG A 131 6.93 -22.44 -7.49
N LEU A 132 7.13 -21.65 -6.43
CA LEU A 132 6.28 -20.53 -6.10
C LEU A 132 6.67 -19.32 -6.95
N ARG A 133 5.71 -18.69 -7.59
CA ARG A 133 5.92 -17.40 -8.24
C ARG A 133 5.87 -16.27 -7.21
N VAL A 134 6.92 -15.46 -7.14
CA VAL A 134 6.98 -14.29 -6.27
C VAL A 134 6.83 -13.04 -7.12
N GLU A 135 5.83 -12.22 -6.83
CA GLU A 135 5.58 -10.93 -7.48
C GLU A 135 5.82 -9.80 -6.48
N PHE A 136 6.69 -8.85 -6.85
CA PHE A 136 6.93 -7.63 -6.06
C PHE A 136 6.22 -6.45 -6.72
N HIS A 137 5.43 -5.71 -5.93
CA HIS A 137 4.66 -4.56 -6.38
C HIS A 137 5.15 -3.30 -5.66
N ASP A 138 5.84 -2.43 -6.40
CA ASP A 138 6.34 -1.15 -5.90
C ASP A 138 5.23 -0.09 -5.89
N GLN A 139 5.01 0.57 -4.75
CA GLN A 139 3.88 1.49 -4.58
C GLN A 139 4.03 2.44 -3.38
N THR A 140 3.13 3.43 -3.28
CA THR A 140 3.04 4.31 -2.12
C THR A 140 2.45 3.57 -0.91
N ASN A 141 2.73 4.06 0.31
CA ASN A 141 2.20 3.46 1.55
C ASN A 141 0.67 3.37 1.56
N ASP A 142 -0.01 4.42 1.12
CA ASP A 142 -1.48 4.46 1.07
C ASP A 142 -2.04 3.42 0.07
N ALA A 143 -1.40 3.26 -1.09
CA ALA A 143 -1.78 2.25 -2.08
C ALA A 143 -1.52 0.83 -1.58
N LEU A 144 -0.41 0.61 -0.88
CA LEU A 144 -0.04 -0.66 -0.25
C LEU A 144 -1.11 -1.10 0.77
N VAL A 145 -1.49 -0.22 1.70
CA VAL A 145 -2.54 -0.49 2.69
C VAL A 145 -3.88 -0.77 1.99
N ALA A 146 -4.25 0.04 0.99
CA ALA A 146 -5.48 -0.18 0.24
C ALA A 146 -5.51 -1.52 -0.51
N GLN A 147 -4.39 -1.98 -1.07
CA GLN A 147 -4.30 -3.26 -1.76
C GLN A 147 -4.32 -4.45 -0.79
N LEU A 148 -3.68 -4.35 0.39
CA LEU A 148 -3.80 -5.35 1.46
C LEU A 148 -5.26 -5.54 1.88
N LEU A 149 -5.97 -4.45 2.17
CA LEU A 149 -7.37 -4.50 2.56
C LEU A 149 -8.29 -5.09 1.48
N LYS A 150 -7.94 -4.87 0.20
CA LYS A 150 -8.66 -5.45 -0.94
C LYS A 150 -8.25 -6.90 -1.25
N GLY A 151 -7.24 -7.44 -0.57
CA GLY A 151 -6.68 -8.76 -0.87
C GLY A 151 -6.04 -8.86 -2.26
N GLN A 152 -5.52 -7.75 -2.79
CA GLN A 152 -4.81 -7.69 -4.07
C GLN A 152 -3.32 -8.05 -3.94
N ILE A 153 -2.78 -7.92 -2.75
CA ILE A 153 -1.47 -8.41 -2.33
C ILE A 153 -1.64 -9.22 -1.05
N ASP A 154 -0.77 -10.21 -0.85
CA ASP A 154 -0.77 -11.08 0.32
C ASP A 154 -0.07 -10.42 1.50
N PHE A 155 1.03 -9.75 1.24
CA PHE A 155 1.88 -9.08 2.23
C PHE A 155 2.25 -7.68 1.78
N GLY A 156 2.46 -6.80 2.74
CA GLY A 156 2.93 -5.44 2.49
C GLY A 156 4.12 -5.08 3.38
N ILE A 157 5.14 -4.42 2.81
CA ILE A 157 6.25 -3.90 3.59
C ILE A 157 6.32 -2.39 3.38
N GLY A 158 5.99 -1.67 4.43
CA GLY A 158 5.82 -0.22 4.38
C GLY A 158 6.01 0.44 5.73
N ALA A 159 5.70 1.73 5.80
CA ALA A 159 5.83 2.50 7.01
C ALA A 159 4.54 2.48 7.83
N LEU A 160 4.68 2.35 9.15
CA LEU A 160 3.58 2.53 10.08
C LEU A 160 3.30 4.02 10.25
N ASP A 161 2.07 4.41 10.06
CA ASP A 161 1.54 5.72 10.39
C ASP A 161 0.03 5.61 10.74
N SER A 162 -0.60 6.74 11.00
CA SER A 162 -2.03 6.80 11.34
C SER A 162 -2.98 6.35 10.23
N SER A 163 -2.48 6.07 9.03
CA SER A 163 -3.29 5.54 7.91
C SER A 163 -3.36 4.02 7.89
N VAL A 164 -2.54 3.34 8.70
CA VAL A 164 -2.56 1.87 8.82
C VAL A 164 -3.70 1.47 9.75
N PRO A 165 -4.74 0.76 9.24
CA PRO A 165 -5.86 0.33 10.05
C PRO A 165 -5.45 -0.70 11.13
N GLU A 166 -6.11 -0.63 12.28
CA GLU A 166 -5.88 -1.55 13.40
C GLU A 166 -6.21 -3.02 13.07
N GLU A 167 -7.03 -3.23 12.02
CA GLU A 167 -7.39 -4.57 11.56
C GLU A 167 -6.24 -5.33 10.90
N LEU A 168 -5.17 -4.66 10.46
CA LEU A 168 -4.02 -5.34 9.87
C LEU A 168 -3.12 -5.95 10.95
N ASP A 169 -2.68 -7.18 10.72
CA ASP A 169 -1.58 -7.76 11.49
C ASP A 169 -0.27 -7.06 11.11
N VAL A 170 0.40 -6.47 12.10
CA VAL A 170 1.58 -5.64 11.90
C VAL A 170 2.78 -6.23 12.65
N PHE A 171 3.89 -6.40 11.93
CA PHE A 171 5.15 -6.92 12.45
C PHE A 171 6.26 -5.89 12.24
N PRO A 172 6.61 -5.08 13.26
CA PRO A 172 7.68 -4.08 13.15
C PRO A 172 9.02 -4.75 12.80
N LEU A 173 9.75 -4.14 11.85
CA LEU A 173 11.05 -4.62 11.38
C LEU A 173 12.18 -3.73 11.88
N GLN A 174 12.12 -2.43 11.58
CA GLN A 174 13.15 -1.47 12.00
C GLN A 174 12.65 -0.03 12.00
N GLU A 175 13.37 0.82 12.71
CA GLU A 175 13.25 2.27 12.64
C GLU A 175 14.03 2.82 11.43
N ASP A 176 13.44 3.80 10.75
CA ASP A 176 13.99 4.47 9.58
C ASP A 176 14.00 5.98 9.83
N PRO A 177 15.10 6.53 10.39
CA PRO A 177 15.20 7.93 10.73
C PRO A 177 15.21 8.81 9.48
N PHE A 178 14.76 10.06 9.66
CA PHE A 178 14.82 11.05 8.59
C PHE A 178 16.21 11.70 8.52
N VAL A 179 16.66 11.90 7.31
CA VAL A 179 17.92 12.53 6.97
C VAL A 179 17.70 13.69 6.00
N ALA A 180 18.64 14.61 5.98
CA ALA A 180 18.76 15.61 4.93
C ALA A 180 19.89 15.24 3.97
N VAL A 181 19.65 15.43 2.68
CA VAL A 181 20.68 15.29 1.64
C VAL A 181 21.06 16.67 1.15
N PHE A 182 22.31 17.02 1.32
CA PHE A 182 22.91 18.28 0.92
C PHE A 182 23.85 18.11 -0.28
N HIS A 183 24.07 19.17 -1.04
CA HIS A 183 25.24 19.23 -1.92
C HIS A 183 26.52 19.23 -1.08
N CYS A 184 27.60 18.61 -1.55
CA CYS A 184 28.86 18.47 -0.80
C CYS A 184 29.51 19.84 -0.43
N ASP A 185 29.25 20.90 -1.19
CA ASP A 185 29.72 22.24 -0.89
C ASP A 185 28.85 23.04 0.12
N ASP A 186 27.73 22.45 0.55
CA ASP A 186 26.87 23.09 1.54
C ASP A 186 27.58 23.12 2.90
N PRO A 187 27.58 24.26 3.62
CA PRO A 187 28.22 24.32 4.92
C PRO A 187 27.73 23.29 5.95
N LEU A 188 26.47 22.87 5.85
CA LEU A 188 25.87 21.84 6.71
C LEU A 188 26.24 20.41 6.33
N ALA A 189 26.77 20.20 5.13
CA ALA A 189 27.16 18.88 4.64
C ALA A 189 28.32 18.24 5.43
N ALA A 190 29.13 19.05 6.10
CA ALA A 190 30.24 18.58 6.94
C ALA A 190 29.80 18.24 8.38
N SER A 191 28.54 18.51 8.74
CA SER A 191 28.02 18.28 10.09
C SER A 191 27.65 16.82 10.28
N ALA A 192 27.89 16.25 11.46
CA ALA A 192 27.41 14.91 11.79
C ALA A 192 25.87 14.87 11.94
N HIS A 193 25.31 15.96 12.46
CA HIS A 193 23.86 16.11 12.68
C HIS A 193 23.46 17.56 12.44
N VAL A 194 22.24 17.76 11.92
CA VAL A 194 21.66 19.08 11.67
C VAL A 194 20.31 19.20 12.38
N PRO A 195 20.13 20.19 13.26
CA PRO A 195 18.82 20.52 13.81
C PRO A 195 17.87 21.03 12.71
N TRP A 196 16.60 20.63 12.75
CA TRP A 196 15.58 21.11 11.81
C TRP A 196 15.49 22.64 11.72
N LYS A 197 15.79 23.31 12.81
CA LYS A 197 15.80 24.77 12.86
C LYS A 197 16.77 25.40 11.85
N GLN A 198 17.86 24.73 11.49
CA GLN A 198 18.83 25.21 10.49
C GLN A 198 18.33 25.05 9.04
N LEU A 199 17.21 24.35 8.84
CA LEU A 199 16.54 24.24 7.53
C LEU A 199 15.52 25.36 7.29
N VAL A 200 15.20 26.17 8.32
CA VAL A 200 14.28 27.31 8.17
C VAL A 200 14.85 28.31 7.19
N GLY A 201 14.04 28.74 6.22
CA GLY A 201 14.45 29.67 5.17
C GLY A 201 15.19 29.02 3.99
N ARG A 202 15.38 27.70 4.01
CA ARG A 202 15.97 26.96 2.88
C ARG A 202 14.87 26.34 2.02
N ASP A 203 15.12 26.26 0.71
CA ASP A 203 14.25 25.52 -0.21
C ASP A 203 14.39 24.01 0.04
N ILE A 204 13.28 23.37 0.37
CA ILE A 204 13.23 21.94 0.69
C ILE A 204 12.54 21.18 -0.42
N ALA A 205 13.09 20.02 -0.78
CA ALA A 205 12.52 19.04 -1.68
C ALA A 205 12.09 17.80 -0.89
N VAL A 206 10.85 17.33 -1.14
CA VAL A 206 10.28 16.11 -0.55
C VAL A 206 9.53 15.31 -1.61
N PHE A 207 9.14 14.07 -1.27
CA PHE A 207 8.24 13.32 -2.12
C PHE A 207 6.83 13.94 -2.15
N SER A 208 6.20 13.95 -3.33
CA SER A 208 4.85 14.50 -3.54
C SER A 208 3.75 13.57 -3.02
N LYS A 209 4.04 12.27 -2.93
CA LYS A 209 3.08 11.21 -2.58
C LYS A 209 3.55 10.41 -1.36
N GLY A 210 2.58 9.76 -0.71
CA GLY A 210 2.83 8.94 0.47
C GLY A 210 2.88 9.73 1.77
N ASN A 211 3.39 9.10 2.83
CA ASN A 211 3.34 9.63 4.18
C ASN A 211 4.52 10.56 4.55
N ILE A 212 5.58 10.63 3.73
CA ILE A 212 6.81 11.36 4.07
C ILE A 212 6.53 12.85 4.28
N GLN A 213 5.83 13.48 3.33
CA GLN A 213 5.50 14.90 3.46
C GLN A 213 4.58 15.15 4.66
N ARG A 214 3.60 14.27 4.93
CA ARG A 214 2.71 14.40 6.10
C ARG A 214 3.50 14.39 7.41
N LEU A 215 4.48 13.49 7.55
CA LEU A 215 5.34 13.40 8.73
C LEU A 215 6.21 14.65 8.91
N VAL A 216 6.82 15.16 7.84
CA VAL A 216 7.62 16.39 7.88
C VAL A 216 6.75 17.59 8.24
N ASN A 217 5.55 17.71 7.65
CA ASN A 217 4.63 18.81 7.97
C ASN A 217 4.14 18.73 9.42
N ALA A 218 3.75 17.57 9.91
CA ALA A 218 3.31 17.38 11.30
C ALA A 218 4.40 17.74 12.31
N LEU A 219 5.67 17.37 12.00
CA LEU A 219 6.81 17.79 12.81
C LEU A 219 6.97 19.32 12.77
N ALA A 220 6.93 19.93 11.60
CA ALA A 220 7.08 21.38 11.44
C ALA A 220 6.01 22.15 12.22
N GLU A 221 4.75 21.72 12.13
CA GLU A 221 3.63 22.31 12.87
C GLU A 221 3.79 22.16 14.38
N SER A 222 4.09 20.96 14.88
CA SER A 222 4.23 20.69 16.32
C SER A 222 5.37 21.47 16.97
N HIS A 223 6.43 21.78 16.20
CA HIS A 223 7.60 22.51 16.67
C HIS A 223 7.63 23.97 16.20
N ARG A 224 6.55 24.44 15.56
CA ARG A 224 6.41 25.82 15.03
C ARG A 224 7.57 26.21 14.11
N LEU A 225 8.00 25.28 13.25
CA LEU A 225 9.07 25.52 12.28
C LEU A 225 8.44 25.94 10.94
N SER A 226 8.89 27.06 10.40
CA SER A 226 8.46 27.50 9.05
C SER A 226 9.39 26.88 8.00
N LEU A 227 9.11 25.60 7.63
CA LEU A 227 9.83 24.92 6.58
C LEU A 227 9.25 25.26 5.21
N GLN A 228 10.08 25.61 4.24
CA GLN A 228 9.67 25.96 2.87
C GLN A 228 9.77 24.73 1.96
N THR A 229 8.74 23.89 1.94
CA THR A 229 8.64 22.76 0.97
C THR A 229 8.32 23.31 -0.42
N ARG A 230 9.37 23.73 -1.14
CA ARG A 230 9.22 24.35 -2.46
C ARG A 230 9.07 23.35 -3.58
N TYR A 231 9.68 22.16 -3.47
CA TYR A 231 9.69 21.14 -4.51
C TYR A 231 9.07 19.86 -4.00
N GLN A 232 8.13 19.32 -4.80
CA GLN A 232 7.46 18.06 -4.54
C GLN A 232 7.63 17.16 -5.77
N LEU A 233 8.27 16.02 -5.61
CA LEU A 233 8.67 15.15 -6.70
C LEU A 233 8.30 13.69 -6.42
N ASP A 234 8.10 12.90 -7.47
CA ASP A 234 7.67 11.50 -7.33
C ASP A 234 8.85 10.50 -7.28
N TYR A 235 10.03 10.90 -7.79
CA TYR A 235 11.16 10.00 -7.97
C TYR A 235 12.41 10.48 -7.25
N ILE A 236 13.15 9.52 -6.66
CA ILE A 236 14.35 9.80 -5.88
C ILE A 236 15.45 10.49 -6.71
N GLU A 237 15.66 10.07 -7.96
CA GLU A 237 16.68 10.66 -8.82
C GLU A 237 16.40 12.12 -9.19
N THR A 238 15.14 12.50 -9.32
CA THR A 238 14.78 13.92 -9.52
C THR A 238 15.01 14.75 -8.26
N LEU A 239 14.77 14.19 -7.08
CA LEU A 239 15.15 14.83 -5.80
C LEU A 239 16.67 15.05 -5.73
N TYR A 240 17.44 14.02 -6.01
CA TYR A 240 18.91 14.14 -6.04
C TYR A 240 19.41 15.13 -7.09
N GLY A 241 18.73 15.22 -8.25
CA GLY A 241 19.01 16.20 -9.29
C GLY A 241 18.90 17.65 -8.80
N LEU A 242 17.87 17.97 -8.01
CA LEU A 242 17.72 19.30 -7.39
C LEU A 242 18.83 19.60 -6.40
N VAL A 243 19.24 18.61 -5.60
CA VAL A 243 20.33 18.79 -4.63
C VAL A 243 21.67 18.97 -5.36
N ARG A 244 21.97 18.19 -6.40
CA ARG A 244 23.16 18.37 -7.24
C ARG A 244 23.22 19.77 -7.86
N SER A 245 22.08 20.31 -8.25
CA SER A 245 21.96 21.66 -8.82
C SER A 245 22.00 22.78 -7.75
N LYS A 246 22.16 22.44 -6.47
CA LYS A 246 22.15 23.38 -5.32
C LYS A 246 20.85 24.19 -5.18
N LEU A 247 19.74 23.66 -5.72
CA LEU A 247 18.44 24.34 -5.70
C LEU A 247 17.63 24.03 -4.44
N ALA A 248 17.89 22.89 -3.80
CA ALA A 248 17.15 22.47 -2.62
C ALA A 248 17.96 21.50 -1.74
N VAL A 249 17.50 21.36 -0.49
CA VAL A 249 17.88 20.26 0.40
C VAL A 249 16.79 19.21 0.34
N ALA A 250 17.14 17.95 0.11
CA ALA A 250 16.14 16.87 0.14
C ALA A 250 15.98 16.33 1.56
N ILE A 251 14.73 16.14 1.99
CA ILE A 251 14.40 15.49 3.27
C ILE A 251 13.70 14.16 2.96
N LEU A 252 14.27 13.07 3.46
CA LEU A 252 13.77 11.72 3.20
C LEU A 252 14.19 10.73 4.31
N PRO A 253 13.50 9.57 4.41
CA PRO A 253 13.94 8.48 5.27
C PRO A 253 15.28 7.92 4.83
N GLN A 254 16.10 7.49 5.79
CA GLN A 254 17.49 7.04 5.57
C GLN A 254 17.60 5.84 4.62
N LEU A 255 16.62 4.96 4.60
CA LEU A 255 16.61 3.80 3.69
C LEU A 255 16.73 4.18 2.21
N TYR A 256 16.28 5.35 1.80
CA TYR A 256 16.51 5.86 0.44
C TYR A 256 17.97 6.16 0.14
N THR A 257 18.79 6.39 1.17
CA THR A 257 20.19 6.79 1.01
C THR A 257 21.19 5.65 1.22
N THR A 258 20.74 4.45 1.53
CA THR A 258 21.58 3.29 1.90
C THR A 258 22.63 2.97 0.82
N HIS A 259 22.29 3.14 -0.45
CA HIS A 259 23.19 2.87 -1.58
C HIS A 259 23.58 4.13 -2.35
N LEU A 260 23.41 5.30 -1.72
CA LEU A 260 23.82 6.56 -2.35
C LEU A 260 25.34 6.64 -2.44
N GLN A 261 25.88 6.54 -3.66
CA GLN A 261 27.31 6.65 -3.97
C GLN A 261 27.54 7.83 -4.92
N ASP A 262 27.21 9.02 -4.48
CA ASP A 262 27.38 10.23 -5.26
C ASP A 262 28.30 11.19 -4.50
N PRO A 263 29.50 11.55 -5.05
CA PRO A 263 30.45 12.42 -4.38
C PRO A 263 29.93 13.86 -4.17
N GLN A 264 28.96 14.28 -4.99
CA GLN A 264 28.34 15.60 -4.88
C GLN A 264 27.27 15.68 -3.78
N LEU A 265 26.81 14.54 -3.26
CA LEU A 265 25.75 14.47 -2.27
C LEU A 265 26.27 14.01 -0.91
N LYS A 266 25.79 14.61 0.15
CA LYS A 266 26.10 14.26 1.55
C LYS A 266 24.82 14.04 2.34
N VAL A 267 24.77 12.91 3.01
CA VAL A 267 23.66 12.52 3.90
C VAL A 267 24.01 12.96 5.31
N VAL A 268 23.12 13.71 5.93
CA VAL A 268 23.29 14.22 7.29
C VAL A 268 22.04 13.90 8.11
N HIS A 269 22.21 13.37 9.31
CA HIS A 269 21.09 13.05 10.20
C HIS A 269 20.40 14.32 10.71
N LEU A 270 19.07 14.29 10.74
CA LEU A 270 18.24 15.35 11.30
C LEU A 270 17.97 15.06 12.79
N GLN A 271 18.01 16.12 13.61
CA GLN A 271 17.79 16.01 15.05
C GLN A 271 17.08 17.26 15.60
N GLN A 272 16.64 17.16 16.87
CA GLN A 272 16.01 18.26 17.60
C GLN A 272 14.74 18.80 16.91
N PRO A 273 13.71 17.97 16.84
CA PRO A 273 13.60 16.61 17.37
C PRO A 273 14.11 15.54 16.40
N ALA A 274 14.37 14.33 16.89
CA ALA A 274 14.53 13.18 16.02
C ALA A 274 13.18 12.82 15.39
N LEU A 275 13.13 12.63 14.06
CA LEU A 275 11.98 12.10 13.35
C LEU A 275 12.36 10.75 12.78
N SER A 276 11.54 9.76 13.03
CA SER A 276 11.69 8.41 12.52
C SER A 276 10.33 7.88 12.07
N ARG A 277 10.33 6.86 11.23
CA ARG A 277 9.16 6.04 10.95
C ARG A 277 9.50 4.57 11.19
N THR A 278 8.55 3.79 11.66
CA THR A 278 8.74 2.35 11.80
C THR A 278 8.40 1.67 10.48
N VAL A 279 9.32 0.90 9.93
CA VAL A 279 9.07 -0.01 8.81
C VAL A 279 8.54 -1.32 9.35
N ALA A 280 7.48 -1.85 8.75
CA ALA A 280 6.84 -3.07 9.20
C ALA A 280 6.43 -3.96 8.02
N LEU A 281 6.40 -5.27 8.27
CA LEU A 281 5.69 -6.25 7.47
C LEU A 281 4.23 -6.28 7.95
N MET A 282 3.30 -6.26 7.00
CA MET A 282 1.87 -6.18 7.25
C MET A 282 1.11 -7.23 6.45
N ARG A 283 0.02 -7.74 7.01
CA ARG A 283 -0.94 -8.59 6.28
C ARG A 283 -2.37 -8.31 6.75
N ALA A 284 -3.34 -8.70 5.92
CA ALA A 284 -4.74 -8.70 6.35
C ALA A 284 -5.00 -9.87 7.33
N PRO A 285 -5.91 -9.71 8.33
CA PRO A 285 -6.16 -10.69 9.39
C PRO A 285 -7.03 -11.85 8.91
N GLN A 286 -6.79 -12.37 7.74
CA GLN A 286 -7.50 -13.51 7.16
C GLN A 286 -6.61 -14.75 7.16
N ALA A 287 -7.25 -15.94 7.23
CA ALA A 287 -6.52 -17.18 7.04
C ALA A 287 -5.93 -17.22 5.61
N LEU A 288 -4.64 -17.46 5.52
CA LEU A 288 -3.93 -17.62 4.26
C LEU A 288 -3.78 -19.11 3.92
N PRO A 289 -3.63 -19.48 2.64
CA PRO A 289 -3.25 -20.83 2.27
C PRO A 289 -1.97 -21.25 3.01
N PRO A 290 -1.81 -22.53 3.40
CA PRO A 290 -0.67 -22.99 4.20
C PRO A 290 0.70 -22.63 3.61
N LEU A 291 0.84 -22.66 2.28
CA LEU A 291 2.08 -22.27 1.61
C LEU A 291 2.39 -20.78 1.78
N ILE A 292 1.38 -19.93 1.62
CA ILE A 292 1.53 -18.47 1.78
C ILE A 292 1.83 -18.13 3.26
N GLU A 293 1.21 -18.83 4.21
CA GLU A 293 1.52 -18.70 5.65
C GLU A 293 2.97 -19.09 5.96
N SER A 294 3.46 -20.17 5.31
CA SER A 294 4.88 -20.56 5.42
C SER A 294 5.84 -19.51 4.85
N CYS A 295 5.46 -18.88 3.73
CA CYS A 295 6.22 -17.74 3.17
C CYS A 295 6.25 -16.57 4.15
N PHE A 296 5.12 -16.24 4.77
CA PHE A 296 5.05 -15.16 5.76
C PHE A 296 5.99 -15.40 6.93
N THR A 297 5.94 -16.59 7.52
CA THR A 297 6.83 -16.99 8.64
C THR A 297 8.30 -16.85 8.25
N LEU A 298 8.68 -17.36 7.07
CA LEU A 298 10.05 -17.24 6.56
C LEU A 298 10.47 -15.77 6.35
N MET A 299 9.56 -14.92 5.89
CA MET A 299 9.82 -13.49 5.72
C MET A 299 10.06 -12.80 7.07
N VAL A 300 9.22 -13.09 8.08
CA VAL A 300 9.40 -12.55 9.44
C VAL A 300 10.78 -12.94 9.99
N ASP A 301 11.13 -14.22 9.88
CA ASP A 301 12.41 -14.73 10.38
C ASP A 301 13.61 -14.11 9.66
N THR A 302 13.53 -14.02 8.31
CA THR A 302 14.61 -13.46 7.48
C THR A 302 14.84 -11.97 7.75
N LEU A 303 13.77 -11.21 7.98
CA LEU A 303 13.85 -9.75 8.11
C LEU A 303 14.11 -9.27 9.55
N ARG A 304 13.83 -10.09 10.56
CA ARG A 304 14.13 -9.79 11.98
C ARG A 304 15.58 -10.08 12.40
N THR A 305 16.29 -10.89 11.63
CA THR A 305 17.64 -11.35 11.98
C THR A 305 18.74 -10.30 11.65
N LYS A 306 18.35 -9.09 11.27
CA LYS A 306 19.24 -7.95 11.03
C LYS A 306 18.97 -6.82 12.03
#